data_2356f040610f2e84762041769b0c33b9
#
_entry.id   2356f040610f2e84762041769b0c33b9
#
_cell.length_a   1.000
_cell.length_b   1.000
_cell.length_c   1.000
_cell.angle_alpha   90.00
_cell.angle_beta   90.00
_cell.angle_gamma   90.00
#
_symmetry.space_group_name_H-M   'P 1'
#
loop_
_entity.id
_entity.type
_entity.pdbx_description
1 polymer ?
#
loop_
_entity_poly.entity_id
_entity_poly.type
_entity_poly.pdbx_seq_one_letter_code
_entity_poly.pdbx_strand_id
1 'polypeptide(L)'
;MNFKIVHEKYCPGVYGAGKVVRNQKEWIAFVSELEGTGVIDLVDPDTFETVCAGTAPGGGMNIVPLKENGEFLCIQKFFPVFKSEGADVVWGYEDENGYHTKEVLQLPFLHRIEVVQIRNEDYLMCATLCKTKEYIDDWSYSGSVYVGKIN
;
A
#
# COMPACT_ATOMS: atom_id res chain seq x y z
N MET A 1 -27.74 -11.43 -3.32
CA MET A 1 -26.78 -10.60 -2.56
C MET A 1 -27.37 -9.20 -2.47
N ASN A 2 -27.44 -8.62 -1.27
CA ASN A 2 -27.91 -7.24 -1.07
C ASN A 2 -26.71 -6.38 -0.71
N PHE A 3 -26.64 -5.17 -1.27
CA PHE A 3 -25.61 -4.17 -1.01
C PHE A 3 -26.26 -2.92 -0.43
N LYS A 4 -25.67 -2.38 0.64
CA LYS A 4 -26.10 -1.15 1.28
C LYS A 4 -24.88 -0.29 1.56
N ILE A 5 -24.89 0.97 1.08
CA ILE A 5 -23.90 1.96 1.47
C ILE A 5 -24.18 2.36 2.92
N VAL A 6 -23.19 2.19 3.79
CA VAL A 6 -23.26 2.54 5.22
C VAL A 6 -22.49 3.80 5.57
N HIS A 7 -21.49 4.14 4.74
CA HIS A 7 -20.66 5.33 4.90
C HIS A 7 -20.08 5.76 3.55
N GLU A 8 -19.84 7.05 3.39
CA GLU A 8 -19.12 7.64 2.26
C GLU A 8 -18.08 8.60 2.79
N LYS A 9 -16.84 8.46 2.33
CA LYS A 9 -15.73 9.36 2.65
C LYS A 9 -15.12 9.86 1.35
N TYR A 10 -15.00 11.18 1.23
CA TYR A 10 -14.26 11.77 0.12
C TYR A 10 -12.75 11.63 0.36
N CYS A 11 -12.08 10.99 -0.56
CA CYS A 11 -10.62 10.84 -0.55
C CYS A 11 -10.11 10.95 -2.00
N PRO A 12 -9.46 12.06 -2.37
CA PRO A 12 -9.00 12.26 -3.74
C PRO A 12 -7.97 11.21 -4.16
N GLY A 13 -8.13 10.68 -5.38
CA GLY A 13 -7.18 9.73 -5.95
C GLY A 13 -7.08 8.41 -5.18
N VAL A 14 -8.14 7.98 -4.49
CA VAL A 14 -8.16 6.63 -3.89
C VAL A 14 -7.97 5.60 -4.98
N TYR A 15 -6.96 4.76 -4.81
CA TYR A 15 -6.64 3.69 -5.74
C TYR A 15 -6.76 2.30 -5.12
N GLY A 16 -6.25 2.12 -3.91
CA GLY A 16 -6.24 0.85 -3.22
C GLY A 16 -6.98 0.88 -1.89
N ALA A 17 -7.55 -0.27 -1.55
CA ALA A 17 -8.14 -0.50 -0.25
C ALA A 17 -7.71 -1.86 0.30
N GLY A 18 -7.63 -1.96 1.61
CA GLY A 18 -7.26 -3.17 2.32
C GLY A 18 -7.78 -3.13 3.74
N LYS A 19 -7.20 -3.96 4.60
CA LYS A 19 -7.47 -3.91 6.03
C LYS A 19 -6.17 -3.92 6.81
N VAL A 20 -6.21 -3.35 8.01
CA VAL A 20 -5.14 -3.38 9.00
C VAL A 20 -5.76 -3.76 10.34
N VAL A 21 -5.06 -4.57 11.14
CA VAL A 21 -5.50 -4.87 12.49
C VAL A 21 -4.86 -3.88 13.45
N ARG A 22 -5.66 -3.07 14.12
CA ARG A 22 -5.21 -2.07 15.08
C ARG A 22 -6.02 -2.20 16.37
N ASN A 23 -5.37 -2.28 17.51
CA ASN A 23 -6.00 -2.47 18.82
C ASN A 23 -6.97 -3.68 18.86
N GLN A 24 -6.52 -4.81 18.29
CA GLN A 24 -7.30 -6.06 18.19
C GLN A 24 -8.59 -5.92 17.35
N LYS A 25 -8.72 -4.88 16.56
CA LYS A 25 -9.87 -4.59 15.72
C LYS A 25 -9.41 -4.44 14.26
N GLU A 26 -10.23 -4.93 13.32
CA GLU A 26 -9.98 -4.71 11.90
C GLU A 26 -10.41 -3.30 11.50
N TRP A 27 -9.51 -2.56 10.87
CA TRP A 27 -9.71 -1.23 10.30
C TRP A 27 -9.67 -1.31 8.79
N ILE A 28 -10.47 -0.50 8.12
CA ILE A 28 -10.41 -0.37 6.66
C ILE A 28 -9.28 0.59 6.33
N ALA A 29 -8.39 0.18 5.43
CA ALA A 29 -7.27 1.00 4.98
C ALA A 29 -7.51 1.49 3.54
N PHE A 30 -7.21 2.75 3.27
CA PHE A 30 -7.25 3.35 1.94
C PHE A 30 -5.92 3.99 1.60
N VAL A 31 -5.52 3.89 0.34
CA VAL A 31 -4.31 4.54 -0.17
C VAL A 31 -4.64 5.37 -1.40
N SER A 32 -4.02 6.54 -1.48
CA SER A 32 -4.20 7.49 -2.57
C SER A 32 -2.97 7.51 -3.48
N GLU A 33 -3.21 7.55 -4.79
CA GLU A 33 -2.17 7.62 -5.81
C GLU A 33 -1.67 9.05 -6.09
N LEU A 34 -2.30 10.09 -5.53
CA LEU A 34 -1.95 11.48 -5.84
C LEU A 34 -0.51 11.80 -5.43
N GLU A 35 0.24 12.35 -6.38
CA GLU A 35 1.62 12.81 -6.15
C GLU A 35 1.64 14.01 -5.17
N GLY A 36 2.47 13.91 -4.14
CA GLY A 36 2.71 14.97 -3.16
C GLY A 36 1.63 15.16 -2.09
N THR A 37 0.42 14.66 -2.32
CA THR A 37 -0.74 14.83 -1.41
C THR A 37 -1.48 13.53 -1.11
N GLY A 38 -0.96 12.41 -1.59
CA GLY A 38 -1.54 11.11 -1.33
C GLY A 38 -1.49 10.74 0.15
N VAL A 39 -2.51 10.05 0.61
CA VAL A 39 -2.67 9.65 2.00
C VAL A 39 -2.75 8.14 2.15
N ILE A 40 -2.39 7.66 3.33
CA ILE A 40 -2.73 6.34 3.86
C ILE A 40 -3.67 6.58 5.03
N ASP A 41 -4.94 6.28 4.86
CA ASP A 41 -5.97 6.48 5.88
C ASP A 41 -6.47 5.14 6.41
N LEU A 42 -6.58 5.05 7.73
CA LEU A 42 -7.24 3.94 8.42
C LEU A 42 -8.59 4.44 8.94
N VAL A 43 -9.66 3.72 8.63
CA VAL A 43 -11.03 4.05 9.02
C VAL A 43 -11.59 2.96 9.90
N ASP A 44 -12.05 3.34 11.08
CA ASP A 44 -12.78 2.46 11.99
C ASP A 44 -14.14 2.09 11.36
N PRO A 45 -14.45 0.81 11.15
CA PRO A 45 -15.68 0.40 10.47
C PRO A 45 -16.96 0.62 11.30
N ASP A 46 -16.85 0.84 12.63
CA ASP A 46 -18.00 1.04 13.50
C ASP A 46 -18.30 2.52 13.75
N THR A 47 -17.26 3.35 13.94
CA THR A 47 -17.39 4.78 14.24
C THR A 47 -17.16 5.67 13.03
N PHE A 48 -16.50 5.15 12.00
CA PHE A 48 -16.02 5.86 10.81
C PHE A 48 -15.00 6.98 11.12
N GLU A 49 -14.42 6.94 12.30
CA GLU A 49 -13.27 7.78 12.63
C GLU A 49 -12.08 7.41 11.75
N THR A 50 -11.31 8.42 11.38
CA THR A 50 -10.15 8.26 10.50
C THR A 50 -8.86 8.59 11.23
N VAL A 51 -7.88 7.72 11.07
CA VAL A 51 -6.49 7.95 11.47
C VAL A 51 -5.65 8.04 10.21
N CYS A 52 -4.93 9.14 10.03
CA CYS A 52 -3.96 9.26 8.94
C CYS A 52 -2.68 8.53 9.34
N ALA A 53 -2.39 7.43 8.65
CA ALA A 53 -1.20 6.61 8.88
C ALA A 53 -0.02 7.01 7.98
N GLY A 54 -0.21 7.94 7.07
CA GLY A 54 0.86 8.47 6.22
C GLY A 54 0.35 9.54 5.26
N THR A 55 1.23 10.50 4.97
CA THR A 55 1.01 11.52 3.95
C THR A 55 2.21 11.50 3.03
N ALA A 56 2.11 12.07 1.83
CA ALA A 56 3.21 12.12 0.88
C ALA A 56 4.27 10.97 1.00
N PRO A 57 4.91 10.57 -0.09
CA PRO A 57 4.86 11.22 -1.40
C PRO A 57 3.61 10.88 -2.24
N GLY A 58 2.73 9.97 -1.78
CA GLY A 58 1.62 9.44 -2.57
C GLY A 58 2.06 8.30 -3.50
N GLY A 59 1.30 8.09 -4.57
CA GLY A 59 1.53 6.95 -5.46
C GLY A 59 1.16 5.62 -4.78
N GLY A 60 0.16 5.64 -3.89
CA GLY A 60 -0.31 4.48 -3.16
C GLY A 60 -1.10 3.54 -4.07
N MET A 61 -0.63 2.31 -4.23
CA MET A 61 -1.25 1.33 -5.12
C MET A 61 -1.91 0.17 -4.40
N ASN A 62 -1.31 -0.26 -3.29
CA ASN A 62 -1.73 -1.46 -2.59
C ASN A 62 -1.27 -1.38 -1.13
N ILE A 63 -2.10 -1.86 -0.23
CA ILE A 63 -1.80 -1.95 1.19
C ILE A 63 -2.14 -3.35 1.69
N VAL A 64 -1.24 -3.95 2.45
CA VAL A 64 -1.41 -5.29 3.03
C VAL A 64 -1.05 -5.28 4.51
N PRO A 65 -1.83 -5.95 5.37
CA PRO A 65 -1.56 -6.01 6.80
C PRO A 65 -0.33 -6.86 7.11
N LEU A 66 0.36 -6.50 8.17
CA LEU A 66 1.29 -7.38 8.88
C LEU A 66 0.60 -7.95 10.14
N LYS A 67 1.27 -8.88 10.80
CA LYS A 67 0.70 -9.56 12.00
C LYS A 67 0.67 -8.66 13.23
N GLU A 68 1.65 -7.77 13.32
CA GLU A 68 1.77 -6.89 14.46
C GLU A 68 0.70 -5.79 14.44
N ASN A 69 0.35 -5.32 15.62
CA ASN A 69 -0.73 -4.36 15.82
C ASN A 69 -0.49 -3.05 15.08
N GLY A 70 -1.37 -2.72 14.17
CA GLY A 70 -1.32 -1.48 13.38
C GLY A 70 -0.33 -1.50 12.22
N GLU A 71 0.46 -2.55 12.06
CA GLU A 71 1.49 -2.61 11.03
C GLU A 71 0.95 -3.03 9.66
N PHE A 72 1.56 -2.47 8.63
CA PHE A 72 1.22 -2.78 7.24
C PHE A 72 2.42 -2.57 6.31
N LEU A 73 2.35 -3.15 5.12
CA LEU A 73 3.17 -2.77 3.98
C LEU A 73 2.30 -2.04 2.96
N CYS A 74 2.85 -1.00 2.35
CA CYS A 74 2.17 -0.20 1.34
C CYS A 74 3.12 0.12 0.19
N ILE A 75 2.61 0.08 -1.04
CA ILE A 75 3.33 0.62 -2.18
C ILE A 75 3.15 2.13 -2.18
N GLN A 76 4.25 2.86 -2.40
CA GLN A 76 4.26 4.29 -2.65
C GLN A 76 5.09 4.64 -3.89
N LYS A 77 5.06 5.90 -4.31
CA LYS A 77 5.80 6.45 -5.46
C LYS A 77 5.49 5.76 -6.79
N PHE A 78 4.35 5.08 -6.89
CA PHE A 78 3.84 4.63 -8.16
C PHE A 78 2.96 5.73 -8.75
N PHE A 79 3.54 6.62 -9.54
CA PHE A 79 2.80 7.73 -10.12
C PHE A 79 2.29 7.37 -11.52
N PRO A 80 1.05 7.81 -11.85
CA PRO A 80 0.47 7.54 -13.16
C PRO A 80 1.40 7.98 -14.29
N VAL A 81 1.37 7.20 -15.31
CA VAL A 81 1.92 7.42 -16.62
C VAL A 81 3.42 7.34 -16.73
N PHE A 82 4.29 6.93 -15.91
CA PHE A 82 5.72 6.65 -16.20
C PHE A 82 6.74 7.12 -15.17
N LYS A 83 6.31 7.76 -14.12
CA LYS A 83 7.19 8.18 -13.04
C LYS A 83 7.19 7.15 -11.91
N SER A 84 7.31 5.87 -12.28
CA SER A 84 7.20 4.77 -11.32
C SER A 84 8.50 3.99 -11.15
N GLU A 85 9.62 4.49 -11.70
CA GLU A 85 10.94 3.91 -11.49
C GLU A 85 11.36 3.95 -10.02
N GLY A 86 10.86 4.93 -9.28
CA GLY A 86 11.10 5.09 -7.85
C GLY A 86 10.12 4.38 -6.94
N ALA A 87 9.19 3.57 -7.48
CA ALA A 87 8.21 2.87 -6.67
C ALA A 87 8.85 2.01 -5.59
N ASP A 88 8.32 2.08 -4.38
CA ASP A 88 8.86 1.39 -3.22
C ASP A 88 7.78 0.71 -2.38
N VAL A 89 8.21 -0.14 -1.47
CA VAL A 89 7.41 -0.65 -0.36
C VAL A 89 7.83 0.08 0.89
N VAL A 90 6.87 0.64 1.59
CA VAL A 90 7.06 1.18 2.94
C VAL A 90 6.42 0.28 3.97
N TRP A 91 7.08 0.16 5.11
CA TRP A 91 6.54 -0.39 6.34
C TRP A 91 5.91 0.74 7.14
N GLY A 92 4.62 0.63 7.41
CA GLY A 92 3.87 1.51 8.30
C GLY A 92 3.75 0.87 9.67
N TYR A 93 4.00 1.65 10.72
CA TYR A 93 3.90 1.23 12.11
C TYR A 93 3.48 2.41 13.00
N GLU A 94 2.91 2.11 14.15
CA GLU A 94 2.46 3.10 15.14
C GLU A 94 3.29 3.01 16.42
N ASP A 95 3.73 4.16 16.93
CA ASP A 95 4.36 4.29 18.24
C ASP A 95 3.65 5.36 19.09
N GLU A 96 4.24 5.78 20.20
CA GLU A 96 3.70 6.81 21.10
C GLU A 96 3.52 8.20 20.43
N ASN A 97 4.19 8.47 19.33
CA ASN A 97 4.12 9.71 18.56
C ASN A 97 3.15 9.62 17.37
N GLY A 98 2.54 8.46 17.13
CA GLY A 98 1.62 8.18 16.04
C GLY A 98 2.20 7.28 14.96
N TYR A 99 1.65 7.37 13.76
CA TYR A 99 2.09 6.55 12.63
C TYR A 99 3.35 7.09 11.96
N HIS A 100 4.20 6.14 11.58
CA HIS A 100 5.43 6.36 10.81
C HIS A 100 5.47 5.44 9.60
N THR A 101 6.18 5.84 8.56
CA THR A 101 6.49 4.99 7.41
C THR A 101 8.00 4.94 7.18
N LYS A 102 8.50 3.75 6.84
CA LYS A 102 9.92 3.52 6.55
C LYS A 102 10.04 2.71 5.26
N GLU A 103 10.87 3.18 4.33
CA GLU A 103 11.18 2.43 3.11
C GLU A 103 11.86 1.09 3.46
N VAL A 104 11.36 0.03 2.86
CA VAL A 104 11.84 -1.35 3.04
C VAL A 104 12.53 -1.87 1.78
N LEU A 105 11.93 -1.58 0.62
CA LEU A 105 12.37 -2.13 -0.65
C LEU A 105 11.97 -1.18 -1.79
N GLN A 106 12.88 -0.92 -2.71
CA GLN A 106 12.58 -0.21 -3.95
C GLN A 106 12.62 -1.17 -5.13
N LEU A 107 11.56 -1.18 -5.92
CA LEU A 107 11.45 -1.95 -7.16
C LEU A 107 10.79 -1.08 -8.23
N PRO A 108 11.45 -0.83 -9.37
CA PRO A 108 10.86 -0.05 -10.46
C PRO A 108 9.52 -0.62 -10.91
N PHE A 109 8.54 0.25 -11.13
CA PHE A 109 7.19 -0.10 -11.59
C PHE A 109 6.49 -1.16 -10.72
N LEU A 110 6.77 -1.18 -9.42
CA LEU A 110 6.10 -2.06 -8.48
C LEU A 110 4.60 -1.71 -8.40
N HIS A 111 3.75 -2.69 -8.69
CA HIS A 111 2.30 -2.46 -8.83
C HIS A 111 1.46 -3.25 -7.82
N ARG A 112 1.92 -4.41 -7.40
CA ARG A 112 1.23 -5.28 -6.43
C ARG A 112 2.19 -5.88 -5.43
N ILE A 113 1.73 -5.94 -4.19
CA ILE A 113 2.37 -6.70 -3.12
C ILE A 113 1.34 -7.58 -2.42
N GLU A 114 1.81 -8.67 -1.85
CA GLU A 114 1.02 -9.56 -1.01
C GLU A 114 1.93 -10.19 0.04
N VAL A 115 1.40 -10.39 1.24
CA VAL A 115 2.09 -11.16 2.28
C VAL A 115 1.43 -12.52 2.38
N VAL A 116 2.19 -13.56 2.13
CA VAL A 116 1.73 -14.95 2.19
C VAL A 116 2.48 -15.73 3.25
N GLN A 117 1.76 -16.56 3.99
CA GLN A 117 2.36 -17.46 4.96
C GLN A 117 2.54 -18.85 4.35
N ILE A 118 3.78 -19.34 4.37
CA ILE A 118 4.14 -20.70 3.92
C ILE A 118 4.92 -21.37 5.04
N ARG A 119 4.39 -22.47 5.58
CA ARG A 119 5.03 -23.25 6.66
C ARG A 119 5.40 -22.43 7.88
N ASN A 120 4.51 -21.53 8.30
CA ASN A 120 4.69 -20.56 9.40
C ASN A 120 5.78 -19.49 9.17
N GLU A 121 6.23 -19.31 7.96
CA GLU A 121 7.12 -18.23 7.56
C GLU A 121 6.37 -17.26 6.65
N ASP A 122 6.59 -15.96 6.84
CA ASP A 122 5.96 -14.93 6.04
C ASP A 122 6.87 -14.51 4.88
N TYR A 123 6.26 -14.39 3.72
CA TYR A 123 6.92 -13.98 2.49
C TYR A 123 6.21 -12.78 1.89
N LEU A 124 7.00 -11.79 1.49
CA LEU A 124 6.54 -10.69 0.66
C LEU A 124 6.66 -11.10 -0.81
N MET A 125 5.54 -11.08 -1.51
CA MET A 125 5.49 -11.22 -2.97
C MET A 125 5.30 -9.84 -3.58
N CYS A 126 6.11 -9.52 -4.58
CA CYS A 126 6.06 -8.25 -5.30
C CYS A 126 5.91 -8.52 -6.80
N ALA A 127 5.04 -7.77 -7.48
CA ALA A 127 4.89 -7.84 -8.93
C ALA A 127 5.07 -6.46 -9.55
N THR A 128 5.99 -6.36 -10.51
CA THR A 128 6.26 -5.14 -11.28
C THR A 128 5.62 -5.23 -12.65
N LEU A 129 5.19 -4.09 -13.22
CA LEU A 129 4.60 -4.04 -14.56
C LEU A 129 5.66 -4.21 -15.64
N CYS A 130 6.80 -3.55 -15.47
CA CYS A 130 7.94 -3.61 -16.38
C CYS A 130 9.24 -3.34 -15.59
N LYS A 131 10.39 -3.52 -16.23
CA LYS A 131 11.70 -3.21 -15.63
C LYS A 131 12.10 -1.76 -15.86
N THR A 132 11.78 -1.24 -17.04
CA THR A 132 12.07 0.12 -17.47
C THR A 132 11.17 0.48 -18.65
N LYS A 133 11.13 1.76 -19.00
CA LYS A 133 10.47 2.28 -20.20
C LYS A 133 11.34 3.33 -20.86
N GLU A 134 11.47 3.28 -22.17
CA GLU A 134 12.13 4.33 -22.96
C GLU A 134 11.15 5.43 -23.36
N TYR A 135 9.86 5.07 -23.51
CA TYR A 135 8.76 6.00 -23.81
C TYR A 135 7.46 5.45 -23.19
N ILE A 136 6.43 6.24 -23.26
CA ILE A 136 5.14 6.02 -22.59
C ILE A 136 4.52 4.64 -22.81
N ASP A 137 4.41 4.19 -24.03
CA ASP A 137 3.79 2.91 -24.37
C ASP A 137 4.80 1.78 -24.61
N ASP A 138 6.00 1.94 -24.05
CA ASP A 138 7.01 0.89 -24.11
C ASP A 138 6.72 -0.22 -23.11
N TRP A 139 6.37 -1.39 -23.61
CA TRP A 139 6.16 -2.62 -22.87
C TRP A 139 7.13 -3.73 -23.28
N SER A 140 8.24 -3.37 -23.93
CA SER A 140 9.25 -4.34 -24.39
C SER A 140 10.05 -4.98 -23.26
N TYR A 141 10.13 -4.31 -22.10
CA TYR A 141 10.88 -4.80 -20.93
C TYR A 141 9.92 -5.36 -19.88
N SER A 142 9.58 -6.64 -19.99
CA SER A 142 8.64 -7.31 -19.09
C SER A 142 8.97 -7.12 -17.63
N GLY A 143 7.93 -7.02 -16.80
CA GLY A 143 8.03 -7.04 -15.35
C GLY A 143 8.43 -8.41 -14.80
N SER A 144 8.52 -8.49 -13.48
CA SER A 144 8.93 -9.67 -12.75
C SER A 144 8.09 -9.87 -11.49
N VAL A 145 8.03 -11.10 -11.02
CA VAL A 145 7.57 -11.43 -9.67
C VAL A 145 8.81 -11.67 -8.80
N TYR A 146 8.84 -11.01 -7.66
CA TYR A 146 9.88 -11.19 -6.65
C TYR A 146 9.25 -11.81 -5.41
N VAL A 147 9.99 -12.67 -4.73
CA VAL A 147 9.58 -13.29 -3.47
C VAL A 147 10.71 -13.14 -2.49
N GLY A 148 10.46 -12.52 -1.36
CA GLY A 148 11.40 -12.34 -0.27
C GLY A 148 10.82 -12.85 1.04
N LYS A 149 11.65 -13.43 1.91
CA LYS A 149 11.23 -13.80 3.26
C LYS A 149 11.22 -12.56 4.14
N ILE A 150 10.16 -12.41 4.94
CA ILE A 150 10.06 -11.38 5.99
C ILE A 150 10.70 -11.95 7.26
N ASN A 151 11.70 -11.24 7.82
CA ASN A 151 12.42 -11.64 9.04
C ASN A 151 12.12 -10.68 10.17
#